data_4d62a291ed6598022e7693d333cac93e
#
_entry.id   4d62a291ed6598022e7693d333cac93e
#
_cell.length_a   1.000
_cell.length_b   1.000
_cell.length_c   1.000
_cell.angle_alpha   90.00
_cell.angle_beta   90.00
_cell.angle_gamma   90.00
#
_symmetry.space_group_name_H-M   'P 1'
#
loop_
_entity.id
_entity.type
_entity.pdbx_description
1 polymer ?
#
loop_
_entity_poly.entity_id
_entity_poly.type
_entity_poly.pdbx_seq_one_letter_code
_entity_poly.pdbx_strand_id
1 'polypeptide(L)'
;MSPWIKLRKIMLQYFAESRWYTIVGATAFYAVTSYWLLYAANEHDLIAHTDFVYWLAVTASTVGYGDLSPVTPAGKLVVALYVIPLGLSIFDMVIGRIAAWVSKK
;
A
#
# COMPACT_ATOMS: atom_id res chain seq x y z
N MET A 1 18.80 22.85 9.30
CA MET A 1 17.67 22.06 8.79
C MET A 1 17.29 21.00 9.83
N SER A 2 16.01 20.85 10.13
CA SER A 2 15.60 19.86 11.13
C SER A 2 15.83 18.43 10.64
N PRO A 3 16.07 17.46 11.54
CA PRO A 3 16.23 16.07 11.15
C PRO A 3 15.03 15.52 10.38
N TRP A 4 13.83 15.99 10.66
CA TRP A 4 12.62 15.60 9.96
C TRP A 4 12.66 15.93 8.48
N ILE A 5 13.07 17.16 8.15
CA ILE A 5 13.13 17.62 6.76
C ILE A 5 14.19 16.82 5.99
N LYS A 6 15.33 16.55 6.65
CA LYS A 6 16.41 15.78 6.06
C LYS A 6 15.96 14.33 5.77
N LEU A 7 15.32 13.69 6.74
CA LEU A 7 14.82 12.34 6.61
C LEU A 7 13.76 12.25 5.51
N ARG A 8 12.82 13.17 5.50
CA ARG A 8 11.78 13.25 4.49
C ARG A 8 12.38 13.37 3.08
N LYS A 9 13.39 14.22 2.93
CA LYS A 9 14.09 14.41 1.67
C LYS A 9 14.74 13.12 1.18
N ILE A 10 15.41 12.40 2.07
CA ILE A 10 16.06 11.12 1.75
C ILE A 10 15.03 10.10 1.30
N MET A 11 13.92 9.99 2.02
CA MET A 11 12.85 9.04 1.70
C MET A 11 12.21 9.34 0.35
N LEU A 12 11.89 10.61 0.08
CA LEU A 12 11.30 11.02 -1.19
C LEU A 12 12.25 10.76 -2.35
N GLN A 13 13.54 11.02 -2.15
CA GLN A 13 14.56 10.77 -3.17
C GLN A 13 14.69 9.27 -3.45
N TYR A 14 14.68 8.45 -2.41
CA TYR A 14 14.72 7.00 -2.55
C TYR A 14 13.53 6.50 -3.38
N PHE A 15 12.31 6.95 -3.05
CA PHE A 15 11.12 6.53 -3.78
C PHE A 15 11.15 7.02 -5.23
N ALA A 16 11.60 8.25 -5.46
CA ALA A 16 11.68 8.82 -6.80
C ALA A 16 12.66 8.08 -7.70
N GLU A 17 13.73 7.51 -7.11
CA GLU A 17 14.75 6.79 -7.84
C GLU A 17 14.49 5.30 -7.96
N SER A 18 13.41 4.79 -7.32
CA SER A 18 13.02 3.38 -7.40
C SER A 18 12.68 3.02 -8.85
N ARG A 19 13.15 1.84 -9.26
CA ARG A 19 12.84 1.34 -10.60
C ARG A 19 11.45 0.73 -10.63
N TRP A 20 10.84 0.73 -11.81
CA TRP A 20 9.49 0.19 -11.99
C TRP A 20 9.37 -1.26 -11.54
N TYR A 21 10.38 -2.10 -11.81
CA TYR A 21 10.32 -3.49 -11.39
C TYR A 21 10.35 -3.63 -9.87
N THR A 22 11.02 -2.72 -9.17
CA THR A 22 11.03 -2.69 -7.70
C THR A 22 9.62 -2.38 -7.18
N ILE A 23 8.94 -1.42 -7.80
CA ILE A 23 7.57 -1.04 -7.42
C ILE A 23 6.61 -2.21 -7.69
N VAL A 24 6.71 -2.83 -8.85
CA VAL A 24 5.87 -3.98 -9.20
C VAL A 24 6.10 -5.14 -8.22
N GLY A 25 7.38 -5.44 -7.93
CA GLY A 25 7.72 -6.50 -6.99
C GLY A 25 7.21 -6.21 -5.58
N ALA A 26 7.36 -4.98 -5.11
CA ALA A 26 6.85 -4.57 -3.80
C ALA A 26 5.33 -4.65 -3.74
N THR A 27 4.65 -4.24 -4.80
CA THR A 27 3.18 -4.31 -4.87
C THR A 27 2.71 -5.76 -4.85
N ALA A 28 3.37 -6.63 -5.63
CA ALA A 28 3.03 -8.05 -5.66
C ALA A 28 3.24 -8.70 -4.30
N PHE A 29 4.37 -8.43 -3.65
CA PHE A 29 4.65 -8.94 -2.31
C PHE A 29 3.60 -8.47 -1.30
N TYR A 30 3.28 -7.19 -1.34
CA TYR A 30 2.26 -6.60 -0.47
C TYR A 30 0.90 -7.26 -0.68
N ALA A 31 0.47 -7.43 -1.93
CA ALA A 31 -0.82 -8.03 -2.25
C ALA A 31 -0.88 -9.49 -1.77
N VAL A 32 0.16 -10.28 -2.03
CA VAL A 32 0.20 -11.70 -1.63
C VAL A 32 0.20 -11.84 -0.13
N THR A 33 1.03 -11.08 0.58
CA THR A 33 1.10 -11.15 2.05
C THR A 33 -0.17 -10.65 2.70
N SER A 34 -0.78 -9.59 2.17
CA SER A 34 -2.07 -9.09 2.66
C SER A 34 -3.16 -10.14 2.50
N TYR A 35 -3.20 -10.83 1.36
CA TYR A 35 -4.16 -11.89 1.10
C TYR A 35 -4.03 -13.00 2.15
N TRP A 36 -2.81 -13.48 2.38
CA TRP A 36 -2.60 -14.57 3.32
C TRP A 36 -2.90 -14.19 4.76
N LEU A 37 -2.55 -12.97 5.16
CA LEU A 37 -2.87 -12.48 6.50
C LEU A 37 -4.37 -12.35 6.72
N LEU A 38 -5.10 -11.86 5.73
CA LEU A 38 -6.55 -11.75 5.81
C LEU A 38 -7.22 -13.13 5.78
N TYR A 39 -6.66 -14.06 5.01
CA TYR A 39 -7.13 -15.44 5.01
C TYR A 39 -7.00 -16.05 6.41
N ALA A 40 -5.84 -15.88 7.04
CA ALA A 40 -5.61 -16.37 8.41
C ALA A 40 -6.51 -15.69 9.43
N ALA A 41 -6.95 -14.46 9.16
CA ALA A 41 -7.87 -13.71 10.02
C ALA A 41 -9.33 -14.03 9.74
N ASN A 42 -9.63 -14.99 8.86
CA ASN A 42 -10.99 -15.42 8.48
C ASN A 42 -11.81 -14.36 7.75
N GLU A 43 -11.13 -13.51 6.98
CA GLU A 43 -11.78 -12.46 6.16
C GLU A 43 -12.08 -12.99 4.75
N HIS A 44 -12.81 -14.10 4.64
CA HIS A 44 -13.01 -14.81 3.38
C HIS A 44 -13.80 -14.00 2.34
N ASP A 45 -14.77 -13.21 2.78
CA ASP A 45 -15.56 -12.38 1.86
C ASP A 45 -14.72 -11.23 1.29
N LEU A 46 -13.85 -10.66 2.12
CA LEU A 46 -13.00 -9.54 1.72
C LEU A 46 -11.97 -9.93 0.67
N ILE A 47 -11.48 -11.18 0.73
CA ILE A 47 -10.44 -11.68 -0.17
C ILE A 47 -11.00 -12.47 -1.35
N ALA A 48 -12.33 -12.46 -1.55
CA ALA A 48 -12.97 -13.24 -2.62
C ALA A 48 -12.74 -12.58 -3.98
N HIS A 49 -12.01 -13.27 -4.85
CA HIS A 49 -11.86 -12.91 -6.27
C HIS A 49 -11.45 -11.44 -6.48
N THR A 50 -12.18 -10.75 -7.36
CA THR A 50 -11.91 -9.35 -7.71
C THR A 50 -12.18 -8.39 -6.57
N ASP A 51 -12.98 -8.77 -5.59
CA ASP A 51 -13.27 -7.92 -4.43
C ASP A 51 -12.01 -7.59 -3.66
N PHE A 52 -11.09 -8.54 -3.53
CA PHE A 52 -9.83 -8.31 -2.84
C PHE A 52 -8.98 -7.26 -3.56
N VAL A 53 -8.84 -7.38 -4.88
CA VAL A 53 -8.05 -6.43 -5.68
C VAL A 53 -8.66 -5.03 -5.59
N TYR A 54 -9.96 -4.95 -5.74
CA TYR A 54 -10.70 -3.67 -5.65
C TYR A 54 -10.51 -3.04 -4.27
N TRP A 55 -10.76 -3.82 -3.21
CA TRP A 55 -10.65 -3.32 -1.83
C TRP A 55 -9.22 -2.87 -1.52
N LEU A 56 -8.23 -3.65 -1.94
CA LEU A 56 -6.83 -3.33 -1.67
C LEU A 56 -6.42 -2.04 -2.36
N ALA A 57 -6.82 -1.86 -3.61
CA ALA A 57 -6.53 -0.64 -4.37
C ALA A 57 -7.19 0.58 -3.73
N VAL A 58 -8.46 0.47 -3.34
CA VAL A 58 -9.19 1.56 -2.69
C VAL A 58 -8.56 1.91 -1.35
N THR A 59 -8.15 0.91 -0.58
CA THR A 59 -7.55 1.12 0.74
C THR A 59 -6.15 1.72 0.63
N ALA A 60 -5.30 1.15 -0.23
CA ALA A 60 -3.92 1.62 -0.39
C ALA A 60 -3.85 3.05 -0.95
N SER A 61 -4.79 3.41 -1.84
CA SER A 61 -4.85 4.74 -2.43
C SER A 61 -5.53 5.78 -1.53
N THR A 62 -5.97 5.39 -0.34
CA THR A 62 -6.63 6.24 0.66
C THR A 62 -8.05 6.68 0.30
N VAL A 63 -8.64 6.14 -0.78
CA VAL A 63 -10.02 6.48 -1.16
C VAL A 63 -11.02 5.98 -0.11
N GLY A 64 -10.91 4.70 0.24
CA GLY A 64 -11.69 4.14 1.36
C GLY A 64 -13.20 4.27 1.23
N TYR A 65 -13.79 3.73 0.17
CA TYR A 65 -15.24 3.83 -0.02
C TYR A 65 -16.06 3.20 1.11
N GLY A 66 -15.52 2.16 1.77
CA GLY A 66 -16.22 1.53 2.88
C GLY A 66 -17.28 0.51 2.48
N ASP A 67 -17.41 0.24 1.20
CA ASP A 67 -18.35 -0.79 0.70
C ASP A 67 -17.87 -2.22 1.02
N LEU A 68 -16.56 -2.40 1.16
CA LEU A 68 -15.94 -3.63 1.62
C LEU A 68 -15.03 -3.30 2.79
N SER A 69 -15.14 -4.05 3.88
CA SER A 69 -14.34 -3.80 5.08
C SER A 69 -14.17 -5.06 5.91
N PRO A 70 -13.10 -5.14 6.73
CA PRO A 70 -12.91 -6.31 7.59
C PRO A 70 -13.99 -6.39 8.67
N VAL A 71 -14.42 -7.62 8.97
CA VAL A 71 -15.48 -7.86 9.95
C VAL A 71 -14.95 -8.57 11.21
N THR A 72 -13.83 -9.28 11.14
CA THR A 72 -13.26 -9.96 12.30
C THR A 72 -12.31 -9.04 13.06
N PRO A 73 -12.17 -9.22 14.39
CA PRO A 73 -11.17 -8.43 15.14
C PRO A 73 -9.75 -8.61 14.63
N ALA A 74 -9.37 -9.84 14.27
CA ALA A 74 -8.04 -10.11 13.72
C ALA A 74 -7.85 -9.42 12.37
N GLY A 75 -8.87 -9.44 11.51
CA GLY A 75 -8.83 -8.75 10.22
C GLY A 75 -8.67 -7.26 10.37
N LYS A 76 -9.38 -6.67 11.32
CA LYS A 76 -9.26 -5.23 11.60
C LYS A 76 -7.85 -4.86 12.06
N LEU A 77 -7.21 -5.70 12.87
CA LEU A 77 -5.83 -5.48 13.31
C LEU A 77 -4.85 -5.62 12.14
N VAL A 78 -5.04 -6.62 11.28
CA VAL A 78 -4.18 -6.79 10.11
C VAL A 78 -4.28 -5.56 9.21
N VAL A 79 -5.48 -5.07 8.98
CA VAL A 79 -5.67 -3.87 8.15
C VAL A 79 -5.00 -2.66 8.78
N ALA A 80 -5.20 -2.45 10.07
CA ALA A 80 -4.67 -1.27 10.76
C ALA A 80 -3.15 -1.27 10.86
N LEU A 81 -2.54 -2.44 11.06
CA LEU A 81 -1.11 -2.55 11.37
C LEU A 81 -0.25 -2.94 10.17
N TYR A 82 -0.83 -3.52 9.15
CA TYR A 82 -0.09 -4.00 7.99
C TYR A 82 -0.59 -3.38 6.69
N VAL A 83 -1.87 -3.57 6.37
CA VAL A 83 -2.41 -3.20 5.05
C VAL A 83 -2.34 -1.70 4.83
N ILE A 84 -2.77 -0.92 5.80
CA ILE A 84 -2.78 0.55 5.66
C ILE A 84 -1.36 1.13 5.65
N PRO A 85 -0.48 0.81 6.62
CA PRO A 85 0.86 1.41 6.61
C PRO A 85 1.68 1.03 5.37
N LEU A 86 1.68 -0.24 4.98
CA LEU A 86 2.42 -0.67 3.80
C LEU A 86 1.78 -0.16 2.51
N GLY A 87 0.47 -0.12 2.46
CA GLY A 87 -0.25 0.42 1.31
C GLY A 87 0.08 1.88 1.07
N LEU A 88 0.11 2.68 2.12
CA LEU A 88 0.51 4.08 2.02
C LEU A 88 1.94 4.21 1.50
N SER A 89 2.85 3.36 1.98
CA SER A 89 4.25 3.38 1.53
C SER A 89 4.36 3.06 0.05
N ILE A 90 3.64 2.05 -0.42
CA ILE A 90 3.66 1.66 -1.83
C ILE A 90 3.04 2.75 -2.71
N PHE A 91 1.93 3.33 -2.25
CA PHE A 91 1.28 4.43 -2.98
C PHE A 91 2.21 5.63 -3.10
N ASP A 92 2.93 5.97 -2.03
CA ASP A 92 3.91 7.04 -2.04
C ASP A 92 5.07 6.75 -2.99
N MET A 93 5.50 5.50 -3.11
CA MET A 93 6.50 5.08 -4.10
C MET A 93 6.05 5.38 -5.51
N VAL A 94 4.80 5.03 -5.83
CA VAL A 94 4.23 5.25 -7.16
C VAL A 94 4.15 6.74 -7.46
N ILE A 95 3.64 7.53 -6.51
CA ILE A 95 3.55 8.98 -6.66
C ILE A 95 4.94 9.60 -6.83
N GLY A 96 5.91 9.17 -6.02
CA GLY A 96 7.28 9.66 -6.11
C GLY A 96 7.90 9.37 -7.46
N ARG A 97 7.65 8.19 -8.00
CA ARG A 97 8.17 7.81 -9.33
C ARG A 97 7.55 8.65 -10.44
N ILE A 98 6.24 8.88 -10.36
CA ILE A 98 5.54 9.71 -11.34
C ILE A 98 6.02 11.15 -11.24
N ALA A 99 6.17 11.68 -10.04
CA ALA A 99 6.64 13.05 -9.82
C ALA A 99 8.05 13.25 -10.37
N ALA A 100 8.95 12.27 -10.17
CA ALA A 100 10.30 12.32 -10.71
C ALA A 100 10.30 12.31 -12.22
N TRP A 101 9.44 11.50 -12.83
CA TRP A 101 9.32 11.42 -14.29
C TRP A 101 8.81 12.76 -14.87
N VAL A 102 7.79 13.34 -14.24
CA VAL A 102 7.23 14.62 -14.68
C VAL A 102 8.27 15.74 -14.54
N SER A 103 9.04 15.77 -13.46
CA SER A 103 10.01 16.83 -13.23
C SER A 103 11.20 16.78 -14.20
N LYS A 104 11.42 15.66 -14.90
CA LYS A 104 12.45 15.53 -15.91
C LYS A 104 12.03 16.09 -17.27
N LYS A 105 10.78 16.41 -17.44
CA LYS A 105 10.25 17.02 -18.64
C LYS A 105 10.26 18.54 -18.53
#